data_8dce225a2f22c4a329ef4307f819b625
#
_entry.id   8dce225a2f22c4a329ef4307f819b625
#
_cell.length_a   1.000
_cell.length_b   1.000
_cell.length_c   1.000
_cell.angle_alpha   90.00
_cell.angle_beta   90.00
_cell.angle_gamma   90.00
#
_symmetry.space_group_name_H-M   'P 1'
#
loop_
_entity.id
_entity.type
_entity.pdbx_description
1 polymer ?
#
loop_
_entity_poly.entity_id
_entity_poly.type
_entity_poly.pdbx_seq_one_letter_code
_entity_poly.pdbx_strand_id
1 'polypeptide(L)'
;MPASKTLTEAALLKMPASAYMNADQLAFFRTRLEALREEMLSNAADTGATLKENENFADPNDRATVEEEHMLEQRVRDRERKLLKKIHSALNRIESGEYGWCLETGDPIGLPRLLARPTAEYSI
;
A
#
# COMPACT_ATOMS: atom_id res chain seq x y z
N MET A 1 -4.23 9.89 -23.84
CA MET A 1 -3.85 9.35 -23.83
C MET A 1 -3.04 8.87 -23.35
N PRO A 2 -2.78 8.86 -23.52
CA PRO A 2 -2.27 8.08 -23.13
C PRO A 2 -1.65 7.81 -22.10
N ALA A 3 -2.24 8.04 -21.43
CA ALA A 3 -2.05 7.36 -20.20
C ALA A 3 -1.73 5.93 -20.39
N SER A 4 -1.94 5.49 -21.54
CA SER A 4 -1.61 4.16 -21.91
C SER A 4 -0.14 3.87 -21.74
N LYS A 5 0.65 4.87 -21.51
CA LYS A 5 2.06 4.65 -21.29
C LYS A 5 2.32 4.39 -19.84
N THR A 6 2.15 3.14 -19.46
CA THR A 6 2.55 2.71 -18.15
C THR A 6 4.07 2.70 -18.13
N LEU A 7 4.67 3.54 -17.31
CA LEU A 7 6.11 3.54 -17.14
C LEU A 7 6.52 2.23 -16.46
N THR A 8 7.62 1.65 -16.91
CA THR A 8 8.24 0.55 -16.19
C THR A 8 9.16 1.12 -15.11
N GLU A 9 9.52 0.31 -14.13
CA GLU A 9 10.45 0.74 -13.08
C GLU A 9 11.79 1.17 -13.69
N ALA A 10 12.26 0.44 -14.69
CA ALA A 10 13.52 0.77 -15.35
C ALA A 10 13.43 2.12 -16.06
N ALA A 11 12.34 2.38 -16.77
CA ALA A 11 12.15 3.65 -17.45
C ALA A 11 12.05 4.80 -16.45
N LEU A 12 11.36 4.57 -15.34
CA LEU A 12 11.21 5.55 -14.28
C LEU A 12 12.57 5.96 -13.71
N LEU A 13 13.42 4.97 -13.41
CA LEU A 13 14.74 5.21 -12.82
C LEU A 13 15.70 5.90 -13.78
N LYS A 14 15.46 5.79 -15.10
CA LYS A 14 16.28 6.45 -16.10
C LYS A 14 15.93 7.92 -16.33
N MET A 15 14.80 8.36 -15.77
CA MET A 15 14.39 9.75 -15.93
C MET A 15 15.33 10.70 -15.18
N PRO A 16 15.56 11.89 -15.69
CA PRO A 16 16.47 12.84 -15.03
C PRO A 16 15.90 13.35 -13.72
N ALA A 17 16.78 13.85 -12.86
CA ALA A 17 16.38 14.38 -11.56
C ALA A 17 15.35 15.52 -11.70
N SER A 18 15.43 16.28 -12.78
CA SER A 18 14.48 17.37 -13.03
C SER A 18 13.06 16.87 -13.29
N ALA A 19 12.91 15.58 -13.63
CA ALA A 19 11.60 14.98 -13.86
C ALA A 19 10.98 14.39 -12.57
N TYR A 20 11.65 14.55 -11.43
CA TYR A 20 11.18 13.98 -10.17
C TYR A 20 9.75 14.44 -9.85
N MET A 21 8.86 13.50 -9.64
CA MET A 21 7.43 13.71 -9.37
C MET A 21 6.73 14.51 -10.45
N ASN A 22 7.15 14.37 -11.72
CA ASN A 22 6.38 14.92 -12.83
C ASN A 22 5.08 14.13 -13.00
N ALA A 23 4.21 14.58 -13.90
CA ALA A 23 2.90 13.96 -14.07
C ALA A 23 2.97 12.47 -14.37
N ASP A 24 3.95 12.05 -15.18
CA ASP A 24 4.10 10.64 -15.53
C ASP A 24 4.55 9.79 -14.33
N GLN A 25 5.46 10.31 -13.52
CA GLN A 25 5.91 9.62 -12.31
C GLN A 25 4.78 9.54 -11.29
N LEU A 26 4.05 10.60 -11.10
CA LEU A 26 2.90 10.60 -10.19
C LEU A 26 1.84 9.61 -10.64
N ALA A 27 1.58 9.53 -11.94
CA ALA A 27 0.63 8.56 -12.49
C ALA A 27 1.09 7.12 -12.25
N PHE A 28 2.40 6.86 -12.38
CA PHE A 28 2.97 5.55 -12.10
C PHE A 28 2.71 5.14 -10.65
N PHE A 29 3.02 6.02 -9.70
CA PHE A 29 2.83 5.70 -8.29
C PHE A 29 1.37 5.63 -7.90
N ARG A 30 0.52 6.45 -8.51
CA ARG A 30 -0.93 6.36 -8.29
C ARG A 30 -1.45 4.98 -8.69
N THR A 31 -1.08 4.50 -9.87
CA THR A 31 -1.48 3.19 -10.35
C THR A 31 -1.00 2.09 -9.40
N ARG A 32 0.24 2.19 -8.95
CA ARG A 32 0.81 1.22 -8.03
C ARG A 32 0.09 1.21 -6.68
N LEU A 33 -0.23 2.39 -6.14
CA LEU A 33 -0.95 2.51 -4.88
C LEU A 33 -2.38 1.99 -5.00
N GLU A 34 -3.05 2.27 -6.11
CA GLU A 34 -4.39 1.77 -6.34
C GLU A 34 -4.41 0.24 -6.46
N ALA A 35 -3.43 -0.33 -7.14
CA ALA A 35 -3.29 -1.78 -7.26
C ALA A 35 -3.04 -2.41 -5.89
N LEU A 36 -2.20 -1.80 -5.06
CA LEU A 36 -1.93 -2.28 -3.73
C LEU A 36 -3.19 -2.22 -2.86
N ARG A 37 -3.97 -1.16 -2.98
CA ARG A 37 -5.24 -1.02 -2.26
C ARG A 37 -6.20 -2.14 -2.65
N GLU A 38 -6.35 -2.40 -3.94
CA GLU A 38 -7.25 -3.45 -4.43
C GLU A 38 -6.81 -4.83 -3.94
N GLU A 39 -5.51 -5.10 -3.97
CA GLU A 39 -4.96 -6.34 -3.48
C GLU A 39 -5.26 -6.53 -1.99
N MET A 40 -5.08 -5.48 -1.20
CA MET A 40 -5.34 -5.55 0.23
C MET A 40 -6.83 -5.76 0.54
N LEU A 41 -7.71 -5.09 -0.18
CA LEU A 41 -9.15 -5.26 0.01
C LEU A 41 -9.59 -6.67 -0.36
N SER A 42 -9.03 -7.24 -1.41
CA SER A 42 -9.30 -8.60 -1.82
C SER A 42 -8.80 -9.60 -0.77
N ASN A 43 -7.58 -9.41 -0.29
CA ASN A 43 -7.02 -10.29 0.73
C ASN A 43 -7.80 -10.23 2.04
N ALA A 44 -8.26 -9.06 2.43
CA ALA A 44 -9.07 -8.91 3.63
C ALA A 44 -10.39 -9.67 3.51
N ALA A 45 -11.02 -9.63 2.35
CA ALA A 45 -12.26 -10.37 2.10
C ALA A 45 -12.01 -11.88 2.14
N ASP A 46 -10.92 -12.34 1.52
CA ASP A 46 -10.56 -13.75 1.52
C ASP A 46 -10.25 -14.25 2.94
N THR A 47 -9.52 -13.47 3.72
CA THR A 47 -9.18 -13.81 5.09
C THR A 47 -10.44 -13.95 5.94
N GLY A 48 -11.38 -13.03 5.79
CA GLY A 48 -12.64 -13.09 6.51
C GLY A 48 -13.45 -14.33 6.16
N ALA A 49 -13.51 -14.70 4.89
CA ALA A 49 -14.21 -15.89 4.44
C ALA A 49 -13.56 -17.16 5.00
N THR A 50 -12.24 -17.24 4.93
CA THR A 50 -11.49 -18.40 5.45
C THR A 50 -11.72 -18.57 6.95
N LEU A 51 -11.75 -17.48 7.70
CA LEU A 51 -11.97 -17.56 9.14
C LEU A 51 -13.39 -17.98 9.50
N LYS A 52 -14.38 -17.59 8.73
CA LYS A 52 -15.74 -18.08 8.93
C LYS A 52 -15.83 -19.58 8.70
N GLU A 53 -15.16 -20.09 7.69
CA GLU A 53 -15.11 -21.52 7.43
C GLU A 53 -14.45 -22.26 8.60
N ASN A 54 -13.35 -21.74 9.11
CA ASN A 54 -12.65 -22.35 10.23
C ASN A 54 -13.52 -22.36 11.49
N GLU A 55 -14.26 -21.31 11.74
CA GLU A 55 -15.18 -21.26 12.88
C GLU A 55 -16.25 -22.32 12.81
N ASN A 56 -16.76 -22.58 11.61
CA ASN A 56 -17.82 -23.58 11.41
C ASN A 56 -17.34 -25.01 11.67
N PHE A 57 -16.04 -25.25 11.55
CA PHE A 57 -15.46 -26.57 11.74
C PHE A 57 -14.69 -26.73 13.04
N ALA A 58 -14.63 -25.67 13.87
CA ALA A 58 -13.89 -25.73 15.12
C ALA A 58 -14.56 -26.69 16.13
N ASP A 59 -13.76 -27.62 16.64
CA ASP A 59 -14.17 -28.50 17.71
C ASP A 59 -14.25 -27.70 19.02
N PRO A 60 -15.24 -27.91 19.88
CA PRO A 60 -15.30 -27.23 21.19
C PRO A 60 -14.03 -27.40 22.02
N ASN A 61 -13.27 -28.46 21.82
CA ASN A 61 -12.01 -28.69 22.53
C ASN A 61 -10.87 -27.79 22.02
N ASP A 62 -11.05 -27.15 20.88
CA ASP A 62 -10.05 -26.26 20.26
C ASP A 62 -10.35 -24.78 20.50
N ARG A 63 -11.13 -24.50 21.55
CA ARG A 63 -11.58 -23.12 21.83
C ARG A 63 -10.41 -22.15 22.03
N ALA A 64 -9.36 -22.58 22.71
CA ALA A 64 -8.19 -21.75 22.94
C ALA A 64 -7.47 -21.42 21.64
N THR A 65 -7.38 -22.40 20.73
CA THR A 65 -6.78 -22.22 19.42
C THR A 65 -7.60 -21.23 18.58
N VAL A 66 -8.93 -21.34 18.63
CA VAL A 66 -9.82 -20.43 17.93
C VAL A 66 -9.64 -19.00 18.44
N GLU A 67 -9.53 -18.82 19.75
CA GLU A 67 -9.30 -17.49 20.34
C GLU A 67 -7.96 -16.90 19.91
N GLU A 68 -6.91 -17.71 19.86
CA GLU A 68 -5.61 -17.28 19.38
C GLU A 68 -5.66 -16.88 17.90
N GLU A 69 -6.37 -17.64 17.08
CA GLU A 69 -6.57 -17.33 15.67
C GLU A 69 -7.33 -16.02 15.50
N HIS A 70 -8.34 -15.77 16.32
CA HIS A 70 -9.09 -14.53 16.31
C HIS A 70 -8.20 -13.33 16.66
N MET A 71 -7.34 -13.48 17.67
CA MET A 71 -6.40 -12.43 18.05
C MET A 71 -5.42 -12.13 16.94
N LEU A 72 -4.91 -13.19 16.30
CA LEU A 72 -3.99 -13.03 15.18
C LEU A 72 -4.68 -12.31 14.01
N GLU A 73 -5.92 -12.71 13.71
CA GLU A 73 -6.72 -12.08 12.69
C GLU A 73 -6.91 -10.58 12.97
N GLN A 74 -7.21 -10.22 14.20
CA GLN A 74 -7.38 -8.83 14.58
C GLN A 74 -6.11 -8.02 14.35
N ARG A 75 -4.95 -8.61 14.67
CA ARG A 75 -3.65 -7.97 14.43
C ARG A 75 -3.41 -7.75 12.94
N VAL A 76 -3.73 -8.76 12.12
CA VAL A 76 -3.57 -8.65 10.68
C VAL A 76 -4.51 -7.58 10.13
N ARG A 77 -5.76 -7.56 10.56
CA ARG A 77 -6.73 -6.56 10.12
C ARG A 77 -6.32 -5.16 10.54
N ASP A 78 -5.78 -5.00 11.74
CA ASP A 78 -5.30 -3.70 12.21
C ASP A 78 -4.13 -3.22 11.38
N ARG A 79 -3.20 -4.12 11.04
CA ARG A 79 -2.07 -3.79 10.17
C ARG A 79 -2.55 -3.37 8.79
N GLU A 80 -3.49 -4.13 8.22
CA GLU A 80 -4.07 -3.83 6.92
C GLU A 80 -4.79 -2.49 6.92
N ARG A 81 -5.55 -2.21 7.97
CA ARG A 81 -6.27 -0.96 8.12
C ARG A 81 -5.31 0.23 8.17
N LYS A 82 -4.23 0.09 8.93
CA LYS A 82 -3.21 1.14 9.03
C LYS A 82 -2.52 1.37 7.69
N LEU A 83 -2.23 0.28 6.97
CA LEU A 83 -1.61 0.40 5.65
C LEU A 83 -2.56 1.02 4.64
N LEU A 84 -3.85 0.64 4.66
CA LEU A 84 -4.85 1.27 3.81
C LEU A 84 -4.93 2.77 4.08
N LYS A 85 -4.88 3.16 5.34
CA LYS A 85 -4.88 4.58 5.70
C LYS A 85 -3.67 5.30 5.13
N LYS A 86 -2.51 4.66 5.16
CA LYS A 86 -1.29 5.23 4.56
C LYS A 86 -1.40 5.32 3.04
N ILE A 87 -2.02 4.33 2.41
CA ILE A 87 -2.26 4.35 0.96
C ILE A 87 -3.17 5.53 0.60
N HIS A 88 -4.26 5.72 1.32
CA HIS A 88 -5.17 6.84 1.10
C HIS A 88 -4.47 8.18 1.29
N SER A 89 -3.65 8.30 2.32
CA SER A 89 -2.86 9.50 2.56
C SER A 89 -1.90 9.78 1.40
N ALA A 90 -1.23 8.73 0.90
CA ALA A 90 -0.32 8.87 -0.24
C ALA A 90 -1.06 9.32 -1.50
N LEU A 91 -2.24 8.75 -1.77
CA LEU A 91 -3.05 9.14 -2.91
C LEU A 91 -3.49 10.60 -2.81
N ASN A 92 -3.86 11.05 -1.60
CA ASN A 92 -4.20 12.45 -1.36
C ASN A 92 -3.02 13.38 -1.63
N ARG A 93 -1.82 12.96 -1.23
CA ARG A 93 -0.62 13.76 -1.48
C ARG A 93 -0.27 13.84 -2.96
N ILE A 94 -0.58 12.80 -3.73
CA ILE A 94 -0.42 12.85 -5.18
C ILE A 94 -1.30 13.95 -5.76
N GLU A 95 -2.54 14.04 -5.30
CA GLU A 95 -3.47 15.07 -5.78
C GLU A 95 -3.08 16.48 -5.34
N SER A 96 -2.53 16.62 -4.13
CA SER A 96 -2.11 17.93 -3.63
C SER A 96 -0.73 18.35 -4.12
N GLY A 97 0.02 17.46 -4.77
CA GLY A 97 1.36 17.74 -5.26
C GLY A 97 2.46 17.57 -4.23
N GLU A 98 2.14 16.96 -3.09
CA GLU A 98 3.12 16.78 -2.01
C GLU A 98 3.75 15.39 -1.99
N TYR A 99 3.27 14.47 -2.80
CA TYR A 99 3.78 13.11 -2.83
C TYR A 99 5.24 13.08 -3.27
N GLY A 100 6.03 12.25 -2.62
CA GLY A 100 7.44 12.05 -2.96
C GLY A 100 8.39 12.95 -2.18
N TRP A 101 7.85 13.83 -1.35
CA TRP A 101 8.65 14.75 -0.55
C TRP A 101 8.54 14.41 0.92
N CYS A 102 9.67 14.46 1.64
CA CYS A 102 9.70 14.15 3.07
C CYS A 102 8.81 15.14 3.84
N LEU A 103 7.93 14.60 4.69
CA LEU A 103 7.02 15.43 5.46
C LEU A 103 7.73 16.25 6.53
N GLU A 104 8.90 15.81 6.99
CA GLU A 104 9.67 16.52 7.99
C GLU A 104 10.60 17.58 7.41
N THR A 105 11.34 17.21 6.36
CA THR A 105 12.40 18.07 5.85
C THR A 105 12.09 18.73 4.51
N GLY A 106 11.10 18.22 3.78
CA GLY A 106 10.80 18.69 2.45
C GLY A 106 11.75 18.19 1.37
N ASP A 107 12.73 17.37 1.74
CA ASP A 107 13.66 16.80 0.78
C ASP A 107 13.00 15.69 -0.05
N PRO A 108 13.50 15.42 -1.27
CA PRO A 108 12.99 14.30 -2.04
C PRO A 108 13.21 12.97 -1.31
N ILE A 109 12.16 12.14 -1.25
CA ILE A 109 12.27 10.80 -0.67
C ILE A 109 13.13 9.91 -1.56
N GLY A 110 13.00 10.03 -2.87
CA GLY A 110 13.79 9.30 -3.84
C GLY A 110 13.03 8.13 -4.45
N LEU A 111 13.26 7.92 -5.74
CA LEU A 111 12.56 6.86 -6.47
C LEU A 111 12.84 5.45 -5.93
N PRO A 112 14.09 5.09 -5.60
CA PRO A 112 14.35 3.73 -5.08
C PRO A 112 13.57 3.43 -3.81
N ARG A 113 13.47 4.38 -2.90
CA ARG A 113 12.72 4.20 -1.65
C ARG A 113 11.23 4.11 -1.93
N LEU A 114 10.70 4.95 -2.82
CA LEU A 114 9.29 4.92 -3.17
C LEU A 114 8.90 3.64 -3.92
N LEU A 115 9.79 3.11 -4.75
CA LEU A 115 9.54 1.83 -5.41
C LEU A 115 9.47 0.69 -4.40
N ALA A 116 10.32 0.71 -3.39
CA ALA A 116 10.31 -0.29 -2.33
C ALA A 116 9.11 -0.12 -1.40
N ARG A 117 8.76 1.13 -1.11
CA ARG A 117 7.65 1.45 -0.20
C ARG A 117 6.89 2.66 -0.73
N PRO A 118 5.86 2.46 -1.59
CA PRO A 118 5.12 3.58 -2.18
C PRO A 118 4.41 4.48 -1.17
N THR A 119 4.20 4.01 0.05
CA THR A 119 3.57 4.80 1.11
C THR A 119 4.57 5.59 1.95
N ALA A 120 5.85 5.58 1.60
CA ALA A 120 6.87 6.29 2.37
C ALA A 120 6.57 7.78 2.49
N GLU A 121 6.70 8.31 3.68
CA GLU A 121 6.41 9.72 3.99
C GLU A 121 7.67 10.50 4.36
N TYR A 122 8.75 9.81 4.65
CA TYR A 122 10.00 10.41 5.12
C TYR A 122 11.19 9.90 4.33
N SER A 123 12.16 10.77 4.15
CA SER A 123 13.48 10.37 3.66
C SER A 123 14.18 9.55 4.75
N ILE A 124 15.24 8.85 4.36
CA ILE A 124 15.98 8.02 5.31
C ILE A 124 16.59 8.85 6.44
#